data_b1517378c04e7d29304d8910f0a8bf46
#
_entry.id   b1517378c04e7d29304d8910f0a8bf46
#
_cell.length_a   1.000
_cell.length_b   1.000
_cell.length_c   1.000
_cell.angle_alpha   90.00
_cell.angle_beta   90.00
_cell.angle_gamma   90.00
#
_symmetry.space_group_name_H-M   'P 1'
#
loop_
_entity.id
_entity.type
_entity.pdbx_description
1 polymer ?
#
loop_
_entity_poly.entity_id
_entity_poly.type
_entity_poly.pdbx_seq_one_letter_code
_entity_poly.pdbx_strand_id
1 'polypeptide(L)'
;MLPSHKQQLIGLIENACGQLGVRGIPIVLERPKVEAHGDIATNVALQIAKAQKKNPREVAAEIATSIRASDKFSSLLDTVDVAGPGFINLRLAAGARQQVVREAMREAGLFGVGDAHAGRQVMVEFVSANPTGPLHLGHARQAALGDVLANLLAAQGWHVTREFYYNDAGVQIATLALSVQARAKELRGQIIAFPEGGYRGEYIAEIARDYLARATIERDGVGVTAGGDVDDLAAIERFAVAYLRNEQDRDLAALGVHFDSFFLESSLYRESKVEAAVSAIVASGLTYEDGGALWLKTTELGTHGELAGLGGPPADDKDRVMRKSDGTYTYFVPDVAYHITKLQRGYDKVINVQGTDHYGTVARVRAGLQAAAKSLGLTVPHGYPDYLLHKMVRVTKGAEEVKMSKRAGTYVTLRDLLDWVGRDATRFFLVSRKPDAEFVFDVDLAVSKSEENPVYYVQYAHARICSVLAQAEERGFSAPAGEGVDLAPLQSAREQSLMNRLADYPSAIADAAREAAPHQVASYLKELSADFHAYYNAERVLVDDEGTRDARLALLLATRQVLSNGLGLLGVSAPQRM
;
A
#
# COMPACT_ATOMS: atom_id res chain seq x y z
N MET A 1 10.82 -18.77 -1.97
CA MET A 1 12.24 -19.11 -2.32
C MET A 1 13.07 -17.84 -2.30
N LEU A 2 14.28 -17.90 -1.71
CA LEU A 2 15.19 -16.75 -1.67
C LEU A 2 15.51 -16.22 -3.08
N PRO A 3 15.60 -14.89 -3.28
CA PRO A 3 15.95 -14.28 -4.56
C PRO A 3 17.28 -14.77 -5.11
N SER A 4 18.29 -14.98 -4.26
CA SER A 4 19.59 -15.53 -4.61
C SER A 4 19.49 -16.93 -5.23
N HIS A 5 18.70 -17.81 -4.62
CA HIS A 5 18.44 -19.15 -5.14
C HIS A 5 17.66 -19.12 -6.46
N LYS A 6 16.69 -18.22 -6.58
CA LYS A 6 15.93 -18.03 -7.81
C LYS A 6 16.85 -17.68 -8.99
N GLN A 7 17.76 -16.73 -8.78
CA GLN A 7 18.75 -16.35 -9.80
C GLN A 7 19.70 -17.50 -10.16
N GLN A 8 20.18 -18.23 -9.15
CA GLN A 8 21.05 -19.39 -9.39
C GLN A 8 20.33 -20.48 -10.18
N LEU A 9 19.08 -20.80 -9.86
CA LEU A 9 18.27 -21.78 -10.59
C LEU A 9 18.00 -21.34 -12.03
N ILE A 10 17.63 -20.08 -12.24
CA ILE A 10 17.45 -19.53 -13.57
C ILE A 10 18.75 -19.69 -14.38
N GLY A 11 19.90 -19.32 -13.81
CA GLY A 11 21.20 -19.47 -14.47
C GLY A 11 21.55 -20.91 -14.79
N LEU A 12 21.25 -21.88 -13.90
CA LEU A 12 21.44 -23.30 -14.15
C LEU A 12 20.58 -23.81 -15.32
N ILE A 13 19.31 -23.40 -15.35
CA ILE A 13 18.37 -23.78 -16.41
C ILE A 13 18.76 -23.12 -17.74
N GLU A 14 19.15 -21.84 -17.73
CA GLU A 14 19.63 -21.13 -18.92
C GLU A 14 20.85 -21.78 -19.53
N ASN A 15 21.82 -22.18 -18.70
CA ASN A 15 23.00 -22.90 -19.14
C ASN A 15 22.62 -24.25 -19.76
N ALA A 16 21.72 -25.02 -19.15
CA ALA A 16 21.21 -26.27 -19.68
C ALA A 16 20.50 -26.09 -21.03
N CYS A 17 19.66 -25.06 -21.15
CA CYS A 17 19.01 -24.69 -22.41
C CYS A 17 20.02 -24.24 -23.48
N GLY A 18 21.08 -23.54 -23.08
CA GLY A 18 22.18 -23.12 -23.97
C GLY A 18 22.94 -24.30 -24.59
N GLN A 19 23.13 -25.40 -23.85
CA GLN A 19 23.70 -26.63 -24.35
C GLN A 19 22.82 -27.29 -25.43
N LEU A 20 21.53 -27.08 -25.40
CA LEU A 20 20.56 -27.50 -26.42
C LEU A 20 20.45 -26.52 -27.60
N GLY A 21 21.31 -25.50 -27.65
CA GLY A 21 21.29 -24.45 -28.69
C GLY A 21 20.15 -23.43 -28.54
N VAL A 22 19.52 -23.34 -27.36
CA VAL A 22 18.40 -22.46 -27.11
C VAL A 22 18.79 -21.33 -26.14
N ARG A 23 18.55 -20.08 -26.54
CA ARG A 23 18.85 -18.89 -25.72
C ARG A 23 17.64 -17.93 -25.71
N GLY A 24 17.51 -17.15 -24.65
CA GLY A 24 16.53 -16.07 -24.56
C GLY A 24 15.07 -16.53 -24.32
N ILE A 25 14.85 -17.79 -23.91
CA ILE A 25 13.52 -18.23 -23.47
C ILE A 25 13.31 -17.78 -22.01
N PRO A 26 12.17 -17.13 -21.70
CA PRO A 26 11.87 -16.77 -20.33
C PRO A 26 11.64 -18.02 -19.47
N ILE A 27 12.44 -18.13 -18.39
CA ILE A 27 12.31 -19.23 -17.42
C ILE A 27 11.37 -18.82 -16.32
N VAL A 28 10.23 -19.51 -16.26
CA VAL A 28 9.26 -19.34 -15.19
C VAL A 28 9.46 -20.45 -14.17
N LEU A 29 9.62 -20.05 -12.89
CA LEU A 29 9.74 -20.94 -11.75
C LEU A 29 8.46 -20.79 -10.90
N GLU A 30 7.76 -21.89 -10.69
CA GLU A 30 6.50 -21.95 -9.95
C GLU A 30 6.59 -22.93 -8.79
N ARG A 31 5.83 -22.70 -7.72
CA ARG A 31 5.68 -23.70 -6.65
C ARG A 31 4.64 -24.75 -7.08
N PRO A 32 4.97 -26.05 -7.08
CA PRO A 32 4.01 -27.12 -7.36
C PRO A 32 2.85 -27.08 -6.35
N LYS A 33 1.64 -27.39 -6.82
CA LYS A 33 0.45 -27.48 -5.94
C LYS A 33 0.51 -28.69 -5.00
N VAL A 34 1.26 -29.72 -5.37
CA VAL A 34 1.43 -30.97 -4.63
C VAL A 34 2.87 -31.03 -4.13
N GLU A 35 3.06 -31.10 -2.84
CA GLU A 35 4.37 -31.11 -2.16
C GLU A 35 5.29 -32.27 -2.64
N ALA A 36 4.71 -33.42 -2.98
CA ALA A 36 5.44 -34.56 -3.54
C ALA A 36 6.17 -34.23 -4.85
N HIS A 37 5.76 -33.19 -5.56
CA HIS A 37 6.39 -32.73 -6.80
C HIS A 37 7.60 -31.80 -6.58
N GLY A 38 8.13 -31.69 -5.35
CA GLY A 38 9.28 -30.87 -5.03
C GLY A 38 8.91 -29.44 -4.61
N ASP A 39 9.93 -28.58 -4.50
CA ASP A 39 9.77 -27.20 -4.04
C ASP A 39 9.46 -26.22 -5.18
N ILE A 40 9.95 -26.54 -6.40
CA ILE A 40 9.89 -25.67 -7.57
C ILE A 40 9.64 -26.52 -8.82
N ALA A 41 8.86 -25.97 -9.76
CA ALA A 41 8.65 -26.55 -11.08
C ALA A 41 8.91 -25.52 -12.18
N THR A 42 9.33 -25.98 -13.35
CA THR A 42 9.41 -25.17 -14.57
C THR A 42 8.83 -25.91 -15.75
N ASN A 43 8.21 -25.16 -16.65
CA ASN A 43 7.65 -25.64 -17.91
C ASN A 43 8.53 -25.32 -19.12
N VAL A 44 9.77 -24.90 -18.91
CA VAL A 44 10.69 -24.45 -19.97
C VAL A 44 10.85 -25.48 -21.08
N ALA A 45 10.92 -26.80 -20.73
CA ALA A 45 11.04 -27.86 -21.71
C ALA A 45 9.85 -27.97 -22.68
N LEU A 46 8.62 -27.66 -22.20
CA LEU A 46 7.43 -27.61 -23.04
C LEU A 46 7.51 -26.48 -24.07
N GLN A 47 8.07 -25.33 -23.68
CA GLN A 47 8.25 -24.18 -24.57
C GLN A 47 9.30 -24.49 -25.67
N ILE A 48 10.43 -25.07 -25.27
CA ILE A 48 11.53 -25.48 -26.19
C ILE A 48 11.02 -26.56 -27.16
N ALA A 49 10.38 -27.59 -26.63
CA ALA A 49 9.88 -28.72 -27.44
C ALA A 49 8.89 -28.24 -28.53
N LYS A 50 7.99 -27.29 -28.17
CA LYS A 50 7.06 -26.66 -29.12
C LYS A 50 7.83 -25.94 -30.25
N ALA A 51 8.85 -25.15 -29.87
CA ALA A 51 9.65 -24.40 -30.85
C ALA A 51 10.50 -25.31 -31.76
N GLN A 52 11.07 -26.41 -31.23
CA GLN A 52 11.93 -27.33 -31.94
C GLN A 52 11.19 -28.55 -32.56
N LYS A 53 9.88 -28.68 -32.32
CA LYS A 53 9.04 -29.83 -32.72
C LYS A 53 9.61 -31.19 -32.22
N LYS A 54 10.10 -31.18 -30.98
CA LYS A 54 10.65 -32.38 -30.27
C LYS A 54 9.65 -32.88 -29.23
N ASN A 55 9.93 -34.09 -28.70
CA ASN A 55 9.18 -34.60 -27.56
C ASN A 55 9.52 -33.82 -26.29
N PRO A 56 8.53 -33.21 -25.59
CA PRO A 56 8.79 -32.40 -24.40
C PRO A 56 9.46 -33.17 -23.25
N ARG A 57 9.17 -34.46 -23.09
CA ARG A 57 9.80 -35.29 -22.05
C ARG A 57 11.28 -35.56 -22.33
N GLU A 58 11.65 -35.73 -23.60
CA GLU A 58 13.04 -35.91 -24.00
C GLU A 58 13.82 -34.61 -23.73
N VAL A 59 13.28 -33.45 -24.14
CA VAL A 59 13.90 -32.15 -23.86
C VAL A 59 14.01 -31.90 -22.34
N ALA A 60 12.99 -32.26 -21.56
CA ALA A 60 13.05 -32.15 -20.10
C ALA A 60 14.14 -33.06 -19.50
N ALA A 61 14.31 -34.29 -20.02
CA ALA A 61 15.34 -35.21 -19.56
C ALA A 61 16.76 -34.72 -19.89
N GLU A 62 16.94 -34.12 -21.07
CA GLU A 62 18.23 -33.52 -21.47
C GLU A 62 18.58 -32.31 -20.54
N ILE A 63 17.64 -31.42 -20.28
CA ILE A 63 17.80 -30.30 -19.35
C ILE A 63 18.09 -30.80 -17.94
N ALA A 64 17.35 -31.78 -17.44
CA ALA A 64 17.56 -32.36 -16.11
C ALA A 64 18.93 -33.00 -15.97
N THR A 65 19.41 -33.68 -17.02
CA THR A 65 20.75 -34.28 -17.06
C THR A 65 21.84 -33.22 -17.01
N SER A 66 21.69 -32.15 -17.79
CA SER A 66 22.63 -31.02 -17.77
C SER A 66 22.67 -30.31 -16.41
N ILE A 67 21.49 -30.09 -15.76
CA ILE A 67 21.42 -29.51 -14.40
C ILE A 67 22.16 -30.40 -13.40
N ARG A 68 21.95 -31.74 -13.42
CA ARG A 68 22.63 -32.68 -12.51
C ARG A 68 24.15 -32.74 -12.72
N ALA A 69 24.62 -32.47 -13.92
CA ALA A 69 26.06 -32.45 -14.25
C ALA A 69 26.74 -31.13 -13.82
N SER A 70 26.01 -30.14 -13.34
CA SER A 70 26.57 -28.85 -12.90
C SER A 70 27.24 -28.99 -11.53
N ASP A 71 28.40 -28.34 -11.35
CA ASP A 71 29.12 -28.27 -10.07
C ASP A 71 28.28 -27.59 -8.95
N LYS A 72 27.30 -26.77 -9.34
CA LYS A 72 26.40 -26.10 -8.40
C LYS A 72 25.20 -26.96 -7.97
N PHE A 73 25.02 -28.15 -8.59
CA PHE A 73 23.84 -28.98 -8.33
C PHE A 73 23.71 -29.32 -6.83
N SER A 74 24.71 -30.01 -6.27
CA SER A 74 24.65 -30.53 -4.90
C SER A 74 24.57 -29.46 -3.81
N SER A 75 25.01 -28.24 -4.09
CA SER A 75 24.89 -27.12 -3.14
C SER A 75 23.50 -26.49 -3.13
N LEU A 76 22.73 -26.59 -4.22
CA LEU A 76 21.44 -25.94 -4.40
C LEU A 76 20.26 -26.91 -4.44
N LEU A 77 20.47 -28.09 -5.09
CA LEU A 77 19.40 -29.04 -5.37
C LEU A 77 19.75 -30.44 -4.81
N ASP A 78 18.71 -31.10 -4.27
CA ASP A 78 18.74 -32.51 -3.88
C ASP A 78 18.31 -33.40 -5.05
N THR A 79 17.16 -33.08 -5.68
CA THR A 79 16.64 -33.81 -6.83
C THR A 79 16.18 -32.92 -7.97
N VAL A 80 16.24 -33.47 -9.18
CA VAL A 80 15.65 -32.90 -10.41
C VAL A 80 14.91 -34.01 -11.12
N ASP A 81 13.60 -33.91 -11.23
CA ASP A 81 12.74 -34.96 -11.76
C ASP A 81 11.90 -34.45 -12.93
N VAL A 82 11.69 -35.32 -13.93
CA VAL A 82 10.79 -35.02 -15.04
C VAL A 82 9.40 -35.56 -14.75
N ALA A 83 8.41 -34.69 -14.75
CA ALA A 83 7.03 -35.02 -14.42
C ALA A 83 6.05 -34.69 -15.56
N GLY A 84 4.97 -35.47 -15.63
CA GLY A 84 3.87 -35.25 -16.58
C GLY A 84 4.36 -35.17 -18.04
N PRO A 85 3.87 -34.20 -18.83
CA PRO A 85 4.20 -34.06 -20.25
C PRO A 85 5.57 -33.41 -20.52
N GLY A 86 6.38 -33.07 -19.51
CA GLY A 86 7.66 -32.39 -19.66
C GLY A 86 7.89 -31.24 -18.68
N PHE A 87 7.24 -31.26 -17.52
CA PHE A 87 7.63 -30.40 -16.41
C PHE A 87 8.93 -30.89 -15.78
N ILE A 88 9.75 -29.98 -15.31
CA ILE A 88 10.92 -30.26 -14.52
C ILE A 88 10.68 -29.82 -13.09
N ASN A 89 10.65 -30.76 -12.16
CA ASN A 89 10.48 -30.56 -10.75
C ASN A 89 11.83 -30.57 -10.05
N LEU A 90 12.04 -29.58 -9.17
CA LEU A 90 13.28 -29.33 -8.46
C LEU A 90 13.04 -29.39 -6.96
N ARG A 91 13.87 -30.11 -6.25
CA ARG A 91 13.87 -30.12 -4.78
C ARG A 91 15.16 -29.47 -4.28
N LEU A 92 15.02 -28.48 -3.41
CA LEU A 92 16.16 -27.79 -2.82
C LEU A 92 16.91 -28.71 -1.85
N ALA A 93 18.24 -28.62 -1.85
CA ALA A 93 19.06 -29.25 -0.84
C ALA A 93 18.76 -28.70 0.57
N ALA A 94 18.94 -29.53 1.60
CA ALA A 94 18.66 -29.13 2.98
C ALA A 94 19.41 -27.85 3.37
N GLY A 95 20.72 -27.76 3.03
CA GLY A 95 21.53 -26.57 3.29
C GLY A 95 21.01 -25.31 2.60
N ALA A 96 20.49 -25.42 1.36
CA ALA A 96 19.88 -24.31 0.65
C ALA A 96 18.58 -23.84 1.32
N ARG A 97 17.73 -24.76 1.81
CA ARG A 97 16.54 -24.38 2.58
C ARG A 97 16.89 -23.68 3.90
N GLN A 98 17.88 -24.21 4.61
CA GLN A 98 18.35 -23.67 5.89
C GLN A 98 18.99 -22.28 5.75
N GLN A 99 19.47 -21.91 4.58
CA GLN A 99 20.11 -20.62 4.34
C GLN A 99 19.20 -19.44 4.68
N VAL A 100 17.87 -19.57 4.51
CA VAL A 100 16.92 -18.51 4.87
C VAL A 100 16.98 -18.13 6.35
N VAL A 101 17.22 -19.10 7.24
CA VAL A 101 17.34 -18.84 8.68
C VAL A 101 18.55 -17.95 8.95
N ARG A 102 19.69 -18.28 8.33
CA ARG A 102 20.92 -17.47 8.46
C ARG A 102 20.76 -16.09 7.86
N GLU A 103 20.16 -15.99 6.65
CA GLU A 103 19.95 -14.69 5.99
C GLU A 103 19.00 -13.80 6.79
N ALA A 104 17.86 -14.32 7.26
CA ALA A 104 16.90 -13.56 8.07
C ALA A 104 17.51 -13.06 9.39
N MET A 105 18.37 -13.86 10.02
CA MET A 105 19.07 -13.44 11.23
C MET A 105 20.16 -12.40 10.93
N ARG A 106 20.93 -12.58 9.87
CA ARG A 106 22.04 -11.69 9.46
C ARG A 106 21.53 -10.33 9.01
N GLU A 107 20.54 -10.31 8.13
CA GLU A 107 19.98 -9.09 7.55
C GLU A 107 19.01 -8.39 8.49
N ALA A 108 18.45 -9.12 9.44
CA ALA A 108 17.58 -8.59 10.48
C ALA A 108 16.44 -7.71 9.90
N GLY A 109 16.40 -6.43 10.26
CA GLY A 109 15.41 -5.47 9.76
C GLY A 109 15.47 -5.21 8.25
N LEU A 110 16.57 -5.59 7.59
CA LEU A 110 16.76 -5.43 6.15
C LEU A 110 16.36 -6.67 5.33
N PHE A 111 16.05 -7.80 5.99
CA PHE A 111 15.61 -8.99 5.28
C PHE A 111 14.29 -8.71 4.52
N GLY A 112 14.31 -8.90 3.22
CA GLY A 112 13.22 -8.57 2.30
C GLY A 112 13.28 -7.18 1.67
N VAL A 113 14.24 -6.35 2.08
CA VAL A 113 14.51 -5.06 1.44
C VAL A 113 15.32 -5.30 0.16
N GLY A 114 14.89 -4.65 -0.93
CA GLY A 114 15.55 -4.70 -2.24
C GLY A 114 15.99 -3.32 -2.72
N ASP A 115 16.84 -3.29 -3.71
CA ASP A 115 17.40 -2.08 -4.33
C ASP A 115 17.01 -1.93 -5.82
N ALA A 116 16.04 -2.70 -6.29
CA ALA A 116 15.63 -2.75 -7.70
C ALA A 116 15.27 -1.37 -8.30
N HIS A 117 14.94 -0.41 -7.43
CA HIS A 117 14.57 0.95 -7.82
C HIS A 117 15.47 2.01 -7.20
N ALA A 118 16.69 1.66 -6.77
CA ALA A 118 17.64 2.59 -6.18
C ALA A 118 17.90 3.79 -7.11
N GLY A 119 17.85 4.99 -6.53
CA GLY A 119 18.03 6.26 -7.27
C GLY A 119 16.78 6.75 -8.02
N ARG A 120 15.66 6.04 -7.98
CA ARG A 120 14.39 6.47 -8.58
C ARG A 120 13.46 7.10 -7.56
N GLN A 121 12.66 8.07 -8.00
CA GLN A 121 11.74 8.81 -7.15
C GLN A 121 10.29 8.45 -7.44
N VAL A 122 9.50 8.22 -6.38
CA VAL A 122 8.07 8.00 -6.50
C VAL A 122 7.31 8.91 -5.53
N MET A 123 6.21 9.48 -6.01
CA MET A 123 5.25 10.19 -5.16
C MET A 123 4.03 9.31 -4.94
N VAL A 124 3.57 9.24 -3.69
CA VAL A 124 2.30 8.65 -3.31
C VAL A 124 1.44 9.77 -2.70
N GLU A 125 0.37 10.14 -3.40
CA GLU A 125 -0.64 11.07 -2.90
C GLU A 125 -1.79 10.28 -2.30
N PHE A 126 -2.19 10.62 -1.08
CA PHE A 126 -3.28 9.91 -0.40
C PHE A 126 -3.94 10.76 0.68
N VAL A 127 -5.13 10.38 1.11
CA VAL A 127 -6.07 11.12 1.98
C VAL A 127 -6.61 12.34 1.27
N SER A 128 -5.83 13.38 1.06
CA SER A 128 -6.16 14.62 0.31
C SER A 128 -7.56 15.14 0.67
N ALA A 129 -7.85 15.19 1.98
CA ALA A 129 -9.15 15.58 2.51
C ALA A 129 -9.28 17.10 2.61
N ASN A 130 -10.45 17.65 2.24
CA ASN A 130 -10.73 19.06 2.44
C ASN A 130 -10.83 19.39 3.93
N PRO A 131 -10.33 20.55 4.38
CA PRO A 131 -10.39 20.96 5.78
C PRO A 131 -11.79 21.49 6.15
N THR A 132 -12.83 20.69 5.89
CA THR A 132 -14.24 21.02 6.12
C THR A 132 -14.92 20.10 7.13
N GLY A 133 -14.15 19.16 7.71
CA GLY A 133 -14.62 18.25 8.75
C GLY A 133 -13.55 17.25 9.17
N PRO A 134 -13.84 16.43 10.20
CA PRO A 134 -13.00 15.32 10.63
C PRO A 134 -12.77 14.29 9.53
N LEU A 135 -11.67 13.56 9.63
CA LEU A 135 -11.39 12.46 8.72
C LEU A 135 -12.38 11.31 8.93
N HIS A 136 -13.07 10.93 7.88
CA HIS A 136 -14.02 9.82 7.93
C HIS A 136 -13.35 8.49 7.52
N LEU A 137 -14.07 7.40 7.68
CA LEU A 137 -13.62 6.04 7.40
C LEU A 137 -12.98 5.84 6.01
N GLY A 138 -13.48 6.52 4.98
CA GLY A 138 -12.88 6.51 3.63
C GLY A 138 -11.46 7.08 3.64
N HIS A 139 -11.25 8.21 4.33
CA HIS A 139 -9.92 8.80 4.51
C HIS A 139 -9.02 7.91 5.36
N ALA A 140 -9.56 7.26 6.40
CA ALA A 140 -8.81 6.29 7.21
C ALA A 140 -8.28 5.13 6.34
N ARG A 141 -9.10 4.62 5.40
CA ARG A 141 -8.66 3.58 4.47
C ARG A 141 -7.60 4.07 3.51
N GLN A 142 -7.75 5.28 2.95
CA GLN A 142 -6.73 5.90 2.11
C GLN A 142 -5.41 6.07 2.85
N ALA A 143 -5.47 6.55 4.09
CA ALA A 143 -4.30 6.75 4.94
C ALA A 143 -3.54 5.43 5.17
N ALA A 144 -4.25 4.37 5.55
CA ALA A 144 -3.64 3.06 5.79
C ALA A 144 -3.06 2.45 4.50
N LEU A 145 -3.81 2.47 3.38
CA LEU A 145 -3.35 1.94 2.10
C LEU A 145 -2.16 2.72 1.53
N GLY A 146 -2.24 4.06 1.55
CA GLY A 146 -1.22 4.93 1.01
C GLY A 146 0.10 4.84 1.78
N ASP A 147 0.04 4.84 3.10
CA ASP A 147 1.24 4.73 3.94
C ASP A 147 1.90 3.35 3.80
N VAL A 148 1.12 2.25 3.80
CA VAL A 148 1.69 0.90 3.59
C VAL A 148 2.27 0.76 2.18
N LEU A 149 1.61 1.31 1.14
CA LEU A 149 2.17 1.32 -0.21
C LEU A 149 3.49 2.10 -0.27
N ALA A 150 3.56 3.24 0.39
CA ALA A 150 4.79 4.04 0.50
C ALA A 150 5.92 3.25 1.20
N ASN A 151 5.62 2.53 2.29
CA ASN A 151 6.57 1.67 2.99
C ASN A 151 7.06 0.53 2.09
N LEU A 152 6.17 -0.12 1.34
CA LEU A 152 6.50 -1.19 0.41
C LEU A 152 7.42 -0.70 -0.73
N LEU A 153 7.12 0.45 -1.30
CA LEU A 153 7.95 1.07 -2.35
C LEU A 153 9.34 1.43 -1.81
N ALA A 154 9.40 2.04 -0.61
CA ALA A 154 10.67 2.33 0.07
C ALA A 154 11.48 1.05 0.31
N ALA A 155 10.84 -0.04 0.74
CA ALA A 155 11.50 -1.35 0.92
C ALA A 155 12.04 -1.95 -0.39
N GLN A 156 11.64 -1.44 -1.56
CA GLN A 156 12.17 -1.84 -2.87
C GLN A 156 13.14 -0.80 -3.49
N GLY A 157 13.68 0.10 -2.66
CA GLY A 157 14.71 1.05 -3.05
C GLY A 157 14.20 2.36 -3.65
N TRP A 158 12.90 2.59 -3.71
CA TRP A 158 12.37 3.87 -4.16
C TRP A 158 12.63 4.98 -3.14
N HIS A 159 13.00 6.17 -3.61
CA HIS A 159 12.89 7.39 -2.82
C HIS A 159 11.44 7.88 -2.86
N VAL A 160 10.72 7.72 -1.74
CA VAL A 160 9.28 7.96 -1.67
C VAL A 160 8.99 9.33 -1.11
N THR A 161 8.13 10.08 -1.76
CA THR A 161 7.51 11.31 -1.23
C THR A 161 6.04 11.05 -0.96
N ARG A 162 5.59 11.24 0.28
CA ARG A 162 4.18 11.19 0.70
C ARG A 162 3.60 12.58 0.60
N GLU A 163 2.60 12.78 -0.25
CA GLU A 163 1.97 14.09 -0.46
C GLU A 163 0.51 14.10 -0.06
N PHE A 164 0.11 15.16 0.60
CA PHE A 164 -1.27 15.50 0.92
C PHE A 164 -1.67 16.74 0.13
N TYR A 165 -2.76 16.66 -0.64
CA TYR A 165 -3.31 17.78 -1.37
C TYR A 165 -4.46 18.40 -0.58
N TYR A 166 -4.37 19.69 -0.29
CA TYR A 166 -5.41 20.47 0.37
C TYR A 166 -6.16 21.36 -0.63
N ASN A 167 -7.47 21.17 -0.73
CA ASN A 167 -8.34 22.18 -1.32
C ASN A 167 -8.64 23.22 -0.21
N ASP A 168 -7.83 24.26 -0.17
CA ASP A 168 -7.84 25.33 0.84
C ASP A 168 -8.59 26.59 0.38
N ALA A 169 -9.36 26.50 -0.73
CA ALA A 169 -10.09 27.62 -1.33
C ALA A 169 -11.47 27.18 -1.87
N GLY A 170 -12.28 28.16 -2.23
CA GLY A 170 -13.53 27.94 -2.94
C GLY A 170 -14.77 27.79 -2.06
N VAL A 171 -15.87 27.34 -2.68
CA VAL A 171 -17.21 27.35 -2.09
C VAL A 171 -17.33 26.55 -0.79
N GLN A 172 -16.61 25.44 -0.68
CA GLN A 172 -16.68 24.58 0.52
C GLN A 172 -16.09 25.27 1.75
N ILE A 173 -15.00 26.00 1.60
CA ILE A 173 -14.36 26.76 2.68
C ILE A 173 -15.24 27.94 3.11
N ALA A 174 -15.81 28.66 2.16
CA ALA A 174 -16.79 29.72 2.46
C ALA A 174 -18.03 29.19 3.20
N THR A 175 -18.53 28.01 2.78
CA THR A 175 -19.66 27.33 3.46
C THR A 175 -19.30 26.92 4.88
N LEU A 176 -18.06 26.46 5.11
CA LEU A 176 -17.55 26.16 6.46
C LEU A 176 -17.59 27.42 7.35
N ALA A 177 -17.02 28.51 6.84
CA ALA A 177 -17.00 29.78 7.58
C ALA A 177 -18.40 30.26 7.97
N LEU A 178 -19.35 30.21 7.03
CA LEU A 178 -20.76 30.56 7.28
C LEU A 178 -21.42 29.63 8.30
N SER A 179 -21.08 28.33 8.29
CA SER A 179 -21.59 27.34 9.23
C SER A 179 -21.10 27.63 10.67
N VAL A 180 -19.80 27.93 10.81
CA VAL A 180 -19.20 28.31 12.10
C VAL A 180 -19.76 29.64 12.59
N GLN A 181 -19.91 30.64 11.70
CA GLN A 181 -20.53 31.91 12.03
C GLN A 181 -21.96 31.74 12.57
N ALA A 182 -22.76 30.90 11.90
CA ALA A 182 -24.12 30.61 12.33
C ALA A 182 -24.15 30.04 13.76
N ARG A 183 -23.30 29.04 14.05
CA ARG A 183 -23.21 28.48 15.41
C ARG A 183 -22.67 29.47 16.43
N ALA A 184 -21.72 30.31 16.06
CA ALA A 184 -21.20 31.35 16.97
C ALA A 184 -22.28 32.39 17.32
N LYS A 185 -23.12 32.80 16.35
CA LYS A 185 -24.24 33.69 16.56
C LYS A 185 -25.32 33.04 17.42
N GLU A 186 -25.68 31.76 17.16
CA GLU A 186 -26.62 31.00 18.02
C GLU A 186 -26.12 30.93 19.48
N LEU A 187 -24.83 30.66 19.71
CA LEU A 187 -24.25 30.63 21.06
C LEU A 187 -24.28 32.00 21.77
N ARG A 188 -24.38 33.08 21.03
CA ARG A 188 -24.63 34.45 21.57
C ARG A 188 -26.11 34.81 21.70
N GLY A 189 -27.03 33.85 21.48
CA GLY A 189 -28.47 34.06 21.60
C GLY A 189 -29.12 34.75 20.40
N GLN A 190 -28.44 34.85 19.26
CA GLN A 190 -29.00 35.42 18.04
C GLN A 190 -29.76 34.34 17.26
N ILE A 191 -30.94 34.68 16.76
CA ILE A 191 -31.72 33.80 15.90
C ILE A 191 -31.33 34.10 14.44
N ILE A 192 -30.67 33.17 13.78
CA ILE A 192 -30.30 33.29 12.37
C ILE A 192 -30.69 32.01 11.60
N ALA A 193 -30.94 32.19 10.30
CA ALA A 193 -31.13 31.05 9.41
C ALA A 193 -29.78 30.35 9.19
N PHE A 194 -29.74 29.02 9.40
CA PHE A 194 -28.55 28.26 9.12
C PHE A 194 -28.33 28.20 7.60
N PRO A 195 -27.07 28.35 7.10
CA PRO A 195 -26.81 28.42 5.66
C PRO A 195 -27.26 27.14 4.94
N GLU A 196 -27.84 27.31 3.74
CA GLU A 196 -28.20 26.19 2.88
C GLU A 196 -26.95 25.40 2.48
N GLY A 197 -26.98 24.05 2.57
CA GLY A 197 -25.83 23.22 2.36
C GLY A 197 -24.74 23.31 3.45
N GLY A 198 -24.98 24.04 4.52
CA GLY A 198 -24.04 24.21 5.64
C GLY A 198 -23.77 22.93 6.42
N TYR A 199 -22.57 22.86 7.01
CA TYR A 199 -22.12 21.75 7.84
C TYR A 199 -22.76 21.78 9.22
N ARG A 200 -23.38 20.65 9.65
CA ARG A 200 -24.22 20.60 10.86
C ARG A 200 -23.63 19.74 11.98
N GLY A 201 -22.46 19.13 11.77
CA GLY A 201 -21.81 18.27 12.78
C GLY A 201 -21.48 19.04 14.07
N GLU A 202 -21.36 18.32 15.20
CA GLU A 202 -21.05 18.92 16.50
C GLU A 202 -19.70 19.65 16.49
N TYR A 203 -18.74 19.18 15.68
CA TYR A 203 -17.45 19.85 15.50
C TYR A 203 -17.56 21.33 15.08
N ILE A 204 -18.64 21.72 14.35
CA ILE A 204 -18.88 23.12 14.00
C ILE A 204 -19.21 23.95 15.24
N ALA A 205 -19.96 23.38 16.18
CA ALA A 205 -20.26 24.05 17.44
C ALA A 205 -19.02 24.14 18.35
N GLU A 206 -18.13 23.13 18.30
CA GLU A 206 -16.85 23.15 19.01
C GLU A 206 -15.95 24.26 18.46
N ILE A 207 -15.76 24.33 17.14
CA ILE A 207 -15.00 25.40 16.47
C ILE A 207 -15.58 26.78 16.85
N ALA A 208 -16.92 26.93 16.87
CA ALA A 208 -17.56 28.18 17.22
C ALA A 208 -17.32 28.59 18.70
N ARG A 209 -17.34 27.61 19.63
CA ARG A 209 -17.02 27.85 21.06
C ARG A 209 -15.57 28.31 21.22
N ASP A 210 -14.63 27.63 20.58
CA ASP A 210 -13.21 27.96 20.63
C ASP A 210 -12.91 29.32 19.96
N TYR A 211 -13.62 29.63 18.87
CA TYR A 211 -13.51 30.92 18.21
C TYR A 211 -13.99 32.07 19.13
N LEU A 212 -15.11 31.88 19.82
CA LEU A 212 -15.64 32.85 20.77
C LEU A 212 -14.76 32.98 22.02
N ALA A 213 -14.11 31.90 22.45
CA ALA A 213 -13.15 31.87 23.56
C ALA A 213 -11.78 32.48 23.19
N ARG A 214 -11.58 32.91 21.94
CA ARG A 214 -10.29 33.40 21.41
C ARG A 214 -9.16 32.40 21.57
N ALA A 215 -9.46 31.13 21.36
CA ALA A 215 -8.46 30.07 21.41
C ALA A 215 -7.36 30.26 20.32
N THR A 216 -6.19 29.73 20.58
CA THR A 216 -5.08 29.68 19.62
C THR A 216 -4.87 28.22 19.20
N ILE A 217 -4.86 27.98 17.90
CA ILE A 217 -4.47 26.70 17.30
C ILE A 217 -3.02 26.80 16.85
N GLU A 218 -2.18 25.95 17.41
CA GLU A 218 -0.78 25.88 17.04
C GLU A 218 -0.56 24.73 16.05
N ARG A 219 0.10 25.03 14.93
CA ARG A 219 0.48 24.06 13.91
C ARG A 219 1.82 24.45 13.28
N ASP A 220 2.78 23.52 13.26
CA ASP A 220 4.10 23.72 12.66
C ASP A 220 4.82 25.00 13.13
N GLY A 221 4.63 25.37 14.40
CA GLY A 221 5.19 26.59 14.98
C GLY A 221 4.47 27.90 14.57
N VAL A 222 3.34 27.79 13.87
CA VAL A 222 2.50 28.93 13.49
C VAL A 222 1.20 28.90 14.29
N GLY A 223 0.97 29.93 15.11
CA GLY A 223 -0.25 30.10 15.89
C GLY A 223 -1.32 30.87 15.13
N VAL A 224 -2.54 30.32 15.03
CA VAL A 224 -3.73 31.03 14.53
C VAL A 224 -4.66 31.30 15.70
N THR A 225 -4.74 32.57 16.14
CA THR A 225 -5.61 33.00 17.25
C THR A 225 -6.93 33.46 16.72
N ALA A 226 -8.03 32.98 17.32
CA ALA A 226 -9.38 33.36 16.98
C ALA A 226 -9.67 34.83 17.35
N GLY A 227 -10.31 35.54 16.43
CA GLY A 227 -10.69 36.96 16.65
C GLY A 227 -11.82 37.14 17.65
N GLY A 228 -12.73 36.18 17.76
CA GLY A 228 -13.91 36.23 18.62
C GLY A 228 -15.04 37.15 18.11
N ASP A 229 -14.83 37.82 16.99
CA ASP A 229 -15.84 38.65 16.34
C ASP A 229 -16.69 37.81 15.37
N VAL A 230 -17.98 37.66 15.65
CA VAL A 230 -18.91 36.85 14.84
C VAL A 230 -19.22 37.45 13.47
N ASP A 231 -18.88 38.70 13.23
CA ASP A 231 -19.12 39.39 11.96
C ASP A 231 -17.86 39.42 11.07
N ASP A 232 -16.69 39.09 11.62
CA ASP A 232 -15.45 38.92 10.83
C ASP A 232 -15.37 37.48 10.21
N LEU A 233 -16.05 37.33 9.06
CA LEU A 233 -16.11 36.05 8.35
C LEU A 233 -14.74 35.56 7.93
N ALA A 234 -13.83 36.47 7.54
CA ALA A 234 -12.48 36.08 7.11
C ALA A 234 -11.62 35.55 8.27
N ALA A 235 -11.77 36.10 9.49
CA ALA A 235 -11.12 35.56 10.67
C ALA A 235 -11.71 34.20 11.08
N ILE A 236 -13.03 34.03 10.97
CA ILE A 236 -13.71 32.75 11.20
C ILE A 236 -13.19 31.70 10.22
N GLU A 237 -13.09 32.03 8.93
CA GLU A 237 -12.59 31.13 7.89
C GLU A 237 -11.16 30.65 8.21
N ARG A 238 -10.23 31.58 8.43
CA ARG A 238 -8.84 31.24 8.76
C ARG A 238 -8.74 30.35 9.99
N PHE A 239 -9.50 30.65 11.05
CA PHE A 239 -9.51 29.87 12.29
C PHE A 239 -10.09 28.46 12.08
N ALA A 240 -11.24 28.36 11.40
CA ALA A 240 -11.92 27.09 11.17
C ALA A 240 -11.07 26.12 10.30
N VAL A 241 -10.43 26.64 9.26
CA VAL A 241 -9.50 25.87 8.43
C VAL A 241 -8.30 25.40 9.25
N ALA A 242 -7.68 26.29 10.05
CA ALA A 242 -6.55 25.92 10.90
C ALA A 242 -6.94 24.87 11.93
N TYR A 243 -8.12 25.00 12.55
CA TYR A 243 -8.66 24.05 13.51
C TYR A 243 -8.78 22.64 12.91
N LEU A 244 -9.50 22.53 11.79
CA LEU A 244 -9.75 21.24 11.15
C LEU A 244 -8.50 20.60 10.58
N ARG A 245 -7.58 21.39 10.02
CA ARG A 245 -6.28 20.87 9.58
C ARG A 245 -5.48 20.31 10.75
N ASN A 246 -5.44 21.00 11.89
CA ASN A 246 -4.76 20.51 13.08
C ASN A 246 -5.40 19.23 13.62
N GLU A 247 -6.73 19.14 13.61
CA GLU A 247 -7.46 17.92 14.01
C GLU A 247 -7.12 16.74 13.09
N GLN A 248 -7.19 16.96 11.76
CA GLN A 248 -6.83 15.94 10.76
C GLN A 248 -5.39 15.46 10.93
N ASP A 249 -4.44 16.37 11.14
CA ASP A 249 -3.03 16.03 11.33
C ASP A 249 -2.80 15.20 12.62
N ARG A 250 -3.51 15.55 13.71
CA ARG A 250 -3.46 14.80 14.97
C ARG A 250 -4.02 13.39 14.82
N ASP A 251 -5.09 13.22 14.07
CA ASP A 251 -5.71 11.93 13.82
C ASP A 251 -4.81 11.05 12.94
N LEU A 252 -4.19 11.62 11.91
CA LEU A 252 -3.21 10.93 11.07
C LEU A 252 -1.96 10.53 11.86
N ALA A 253 -1.44 11.41 12.69
CA ALA A 253 -0.31 11.11 13.58
C ALA A 253 -0.66 9.99 14.58
N ALA A 254 -1.87 9.98 15.14
CA ALA A 254 -2.35 8.92 16.02
C ALA A 254 -2.47 7.56 15.29
N LEU A 255 -2.84 7.58 13.99
CA LEU A 255 -2.79 6.41 13.12
C LEU A 255 -1.35 6.01 12.77
N GLY A 256 -0.36 6.88 12.99
CA GLY A 256 1.05 6.71 12.63
C GLY A 256 1.33 6.98 11.16
N VAL A 257 0.61 7.92 10.57
CA VAL A 257 0.78 8.36 9.17
C VAL A 257 1.34 9.77 9.16
N HIS A 258 2.39 9.97 8.34
CA HIS A 258 3.08 11.25 8.18
C HIS A 258 3.21 11.58 6.70
N PHE A 259 3.26 12.87 6.39
CA PHE A 259 3.45 13.38 5.04
C PHE A 259 4.74 14.21 4.94
N ASP A 260 5.41 14.08 3.79
CA ASP A 260 6.63 14.83 3.48
C ASP A 260 6.30 16.18 2.82
N SER A 261 5.14 16.26 2.17
CA SER A 261 4.71 17.42 1.39
C SER A 261 3.21 17.68 1.55
N PHE A 262 2.87 18.96 1.70
CA PHE A 262 1.50 19.46 1.69
C PHE A 262 1.33 20.43 0.53
N PHE A 263 0.50 20.05 -0.45
CA PHE A 263 0.23 20.89 -1.61
C PHE A 263 -1.09 21.65 -1.43
N LEU A 264 -1.06 22.97 -1.62
CA LEU A 264 -2.24 23.83 -1.50
C LEU A 264 -2.81 24.13 -2.89
N GLU A 265 -4.11 23.87 -3.12
CA GLU A 265 -4.78 24.16 -4.39
C GLU A 265 -4.71 25.66 -4.73
N SER A 266 -4.83 26.53 -3.73
CA SER A 266 -4.72 27.98 -3.89
C SER A 266 -3.40 28.41 -4.56
N SER A 267 -2.33 27.63 -4.41
CA SER A 267 -1.05 27.92 -5.06
C SER A 267 -1.12 27.80 -6.58
N LEU A 268 -1.97 26.91 -7.12
CA LEU A 268 -2.16 26.75 -8.57
C LEU A 268 -2.71 28.03 -9.22
N TYR A 269 -3.64 28.69 -8.52
CA TYR A 269 -4.22 29.94 -8.99
C TYR A 269 -3.28 31.11 -8.78
N ARG A 270 -2.67 31.24 -7.58
CA ARG A 270 -1.70 32.31 -7.27
C ARG A 270 -0.51 32.33 -8.24
N GLU A 271 -0.08 31.15 -8.69
CA GLU A 271 1.07 30.98 -9.58
C GLU A 271 0.63 30.85 -11.05
N SER A 272 -0.63 31.13 -11.38
CA SER A 272 -1.22 31.05 -12.72
C SER A 272 -1.00 29.69 -13.42
N LYS A 273 -0.85 28.62 -12.66
CA LYS A 273 -0.63 27.26 -13.19
C LYS A 273 -1.89 26.68 -13.85
N VAL A 274 -3.07 27.06 -13.35
CA VAL A 274 -4.36 26.66 -13.96
C VAL A 274 -4.48 27.29 -15.35
N GLU A 275 -4.22 28.61 -15.48
CA GLU A 275 -4.26 29.33 -16.75
C GLU A 275 -3.20 28.80 -17.73
N ALA A 276 -2.00 28.48 -17.24
CA ALA A 276 -0.93 27.88 -18.04
C ALA A 276 -1.35 26.50 -18.57
N ALA A 277 -1.97 25.66 -17.75
CA ALA A 277 -2.48 24.35 -18.15
C ALA A 277 -3.56 24.48 -19.22
N VAL A 278 -4.54 25.40 -19.04
CA VAL A 278 -5.57 25.68 -20.03
C VAL A 278 -4.97 26.14 -21.35
N SER A 279 -4.02 27.10 -21.31
CA SER A 279 -3.33 27.60 -22.49
C SER A 279 -2.59 26.48 -23.24
N ALA A 280 -1.92 25.58 -22.51
CA ALA A 280 -1.23 24.43 -23.08
C ALA A 280 -2.20 23.43 -23.74
N ILE A 281 -3.34 23.15 -23.11
CA ILE A 281 -4.38 22.29 -23.67
C ILE A 281 -4.98 22.93 -24.93
N VAL A 282 -5.28 24.23 -24.93
CA VAL A 282 -5.81 24.94 -26.11
C VAL A 282 -4.81 24.89 -27.26
N ALA A 283 -3.52 25.08 -26.98
CA ALA A 283 -2.46 25.02 -27.99
C ALA A 283 -2.31 23.62 -28.64
N SER A 284 -2.86 22.56 -28.03
CA SER A 284 -2.89 21.21 -28.64
C SER A 284 -3.79 21.11 -29.87
N GLY A 285 -4.75 22.02 -30.02
CA GLY A 285 -5.81 21.97 -31.06
C GLY A 285 -6.93 20.97 -30.76
N LEU A 286 -6.94 20.36 -29.56
CA LEU A 286 -7.95 19.37 -29.13
C LEU A 286 -9.06 20.01 -28.30
N THR A 287 -9.30 21.30 -28.50
CA THR A 287 -10.38 22.05 -27.82
C THR A 287 -11.31 22.69 -28.84
N TYR A 288 -12.52 23.01 -28.41
CA TYR A 288 -13.51 23.78 -29.16
C TYR A 288 -14.39 24.60 -28.23
N GLU A 289 -15.01 25.66 -28.74
CA GLU A 289 -16.01 26.42 -28.01
C GLU A 289 -17.43 26.04 -28.50
N ASP A 290 -18.30 25.80 -27.52
CA ASP A 290 -19.73 25.58 -27.78
C ASP A 290 -20.55 26.17 -26.62
N GLY A 291 -21.65 26.91 -26.96
CA GLY A 291 -22.50 27.56 -25.98
C GLY A 291 -21.79 28.53 -25.05
N GLY A 292 -20.67 29.13 -25.48
CA GLY A 292 -19.84 30.02 -24.66
C GLY A 292 -18.93 29.30 -23.66
N ALA A 293 -18.93 27.97 -23.65
CA ALA A 293 -18.05 27.12 -22.83
C ALA A 293 -16.89 26.57 -23.66
N LEU A 294 -15.72 26.39 -23.04
CA LEU A 294 -14.55 25.77 -23.64
C LEU A 294 -14.54 24.27 -23.30
N TRP A 295 -14.44 23.44 -24.33
CA TRP A 295 -14.49 21.98 -24.23
C TRP A 295 -13.17 21.33 -24.63
N LEU A 296 -12.80 20.23 -23.98
CA LEU A 296 -11.71 19.33 -24.37
C LEU A 296 -12.32 18.09 -25.05
N LYS A 297 -11.79 17.71 -26.21
CA LYS A 297 -12.16 16.52 -26.97
C LYS A 297 -11.58 15.26 -26.29
N THR A 298 -12.07 14.92 -25.11
CA THR A 298 -11.60 13.77 -24.34
C THR A 298 -11.88 12.45 -25.03
N THR A 299 -12.88 12.39 -25.88
CA THR A 299 -13.21 11.22 -26.71
C THR A 299 -12.13 10.89 -27.73
N GLU A 300 -11.44 11.90 -28.29
CA GLU A 300 -10.33 11.70 -29.23
C GLU A 300 -9.05 11.23 -28.53
N LEU A 301 -8.82 11.63 -27.27
CA LEU A 301 -7.64 11.31 -26.48
C LEU A 301 -7.72 9.94 -25.82
N GLY A 302 -8.91 9.46 -25.50
CA GLY A 302 -9.11 8.18 -24.82
C GLY A 302 -9.23 6.96 -25.74
N THR A 303 -9.32 7.14 -27.07
CA THR A 303 -9.57 6.07 -28.04
C THR A 303 -8.34 5.26 -28.45
N HIS A 304 -7.15 5.66 -28.05
CA HIS A 304 -5.90 5.04 -28.53
C HIS A 304 -5.45 3.80 -27.73
N GLY A 305 -6.38 2.97 -27.25
CA GLY A 305 -6.07 1.60 -26.77
C GLY A 305 -5.05 1.47 -25.62
N GLU A 306 -4.28 2.49 -25.37
CA GLU A 306 -3.17 2.50 -24.41
C GLU A 306 -3.61 2.53 -22.93
N LEU A 307 -4.88 2.89 -22.69
CA LEU A 307 -5.47 2.86 -21.33
C LEU A 307 -6.11 1.50 -20.99
N ALA A 308 -6.49 0.71 -21.97
CA ALA A 308 -7.20 -0.56 -21.77
C ALA A 308 -6.30 -1.69 -21.21
N GLY A 309 -4.97 -1.59 -21.34
CA GLY A 309 -4.04 -2.65 -20.94
C GLY A 309 -3.69 -2.67 -19.44
N LEU A 310 -4.06 -1.65 -18.66
CA LEU A 310 -3.64 -1.48 -17.26
C LEU A 310 -4.80 -1.56 -16.25
N GLY A 311 -5.99 -2.05 -16.64
CA GLY A 311 -7.14 -2.13 -15.72
C GLY A 311 -7.69 -0.78 -15.27
N GLY A 312 -7.32 0.29 -15.96
CA GLY A 312 -7.86 1.64 -15.75
C GLY A 312 -9.26 1.80 -16.33
N PRO A 313 -9.99 2.88 -15.97
CA PRO A 313 -11.29 3.17 -16.53
C PRO A 313 -11.22 3.27 -18.04
N PRO A 314 -12.31 2.87 -18.76
CA PRO A 314 -12.41 3.07 -20.20
C PRO A 314 -12.23 4.54 -20.56
N ALA A 315 -11.90 4.81 -21.82
CA ALA A 315 -11.89 6.15 -22.37
C ALA A 315 -13.17 6.92 -22.02
N ASP A 316 -13.05 8.24 -21.86
CA ASP A 316 -14.23 9.06 -21.59
C ASP A 316 -15.25 8.94 -22.76
N ASP A 317 -16.51 8.76 -22.44
CA ASP A 317 -17.60 8.53 -23.40
C ASP A 317 -18.10 9.82 -24.08
N LYS A 318 -17.67 10.98 -23.57
CA LYS A 318 -18.06 12.31 -24.06
C LYS A 318 -17.01 13.35 -23.77
N ASP A 319 -16.99 14.41 -24.56
CA ASP A 319 -16.14 15.56 -24.36
C ASP A 319 -16.47 16.30 -23.06
N ARG A 320 -15.48 17.01 -22.51
CA ARG A 320 -15.61 17.64 -21.17
C ARG A 320 -15.40 19.14 -21.20
N VAL A 321 -16.28 19.83 -20.48
CA VAL A 321 -16.16 21.28 -20.27
C VAL A 321 -14.95 21.56 -19.39
N MET A 322 -14.05 22.40 -19.87
CA MET A 322 -12.91 22.94 -19.13
C MET A 322 -13.27 24.24 -18.44
N ARG A 323 -13.88 25.18 -19.19
CA ARG A 323 -14.33 26.47 -18.70
C ARG A 323 -15.79 26.66 -19.06
N LYS A 324 -16.62 26.99 -18.07
CA LYS A 324 -18.04 27.25 -18.26
C LYS A 324 -18.29 28.59 -18.93
N SER A 325 -19.51 28.82 -19.38
CA SER A 325 -19.93 30.09 -20.01
C SER A 325 -19.83 31.29 -19.07
N ASP A 326 -19.85 31.08 -17.73
CA ASP A 326 -19.63 32.11 -16.72
C ASP A 326 -18.13 32.44 -16.48
N GLY A 327 -17.23 31.78 -17.22
CA GLY A 327 -15.78 31.96 -17.11
C GLY A 327 -15.10 31.09 -16.04
N THR A 328 -15.86 30.35 -15.21
CA THR A 328 -15.29 29.50 -14.15
C THR A 328 -14.76 28.19 -14.71
N TYR A 329 -13.66 27.68 -14.15
CA TYR A 329 -13.11 26.37 -14.50
C TYR A 329 -13.89 25.24 -13.83
N THR A 330 -13.94 24.09 -14.49
CA THR A 330 -14.43 22.85 -13.90
C THR A 330 -13.34 22.17 -13.08
N TYR A 331 -13.71 21.29 -12.15
CA TYR A 331 -12.80 20.68 -11.18
C TYR A 331 -11.61 19.93 -11.80
N PHE A 332 -11.78 19.32 -13.00
CA PHE A 332 -10.67 18.53 -13.57
C PHE A 332 -9.52 19.39 -14.09
N VAL A 333 -9.72 20.69 -14.35
CA VAL A 333 -8.66 21.58 -14.85
C VAL A 333 -7.61 21.87 -13.79
N PRO A 334 -7.95 22.25 -12.55
CA PRO A 334 -6.98 22.30 -11.46
C PRO A 334 -6.28 20.95 -11.22
N ASP A 335 -6.99 19.82 -11.34
CA ASP A 335 -6.38 18.49 -11.22
C ASP A 335 -5.31 18.26 -12.30
N VAL A 336 -5.59 18.63 -13.55
CA VAL A 336 -4.59 18.56 -14.64
C VAL A 336 -3.40 19.47 -14.34
N ALA A 337 -3.64 20.71 -13.93
CA ALA A 337 -2.57 21.66 -13.59
C ALA A 337 -1.69 21.11 -12.45
N TYR A 338 -2.29 20.53 -11.44
CA TYR A 338 -1.57 19.90 -10.35
C TYR A 338 -0.71 18.71 -10.82
N HIS A 339 -1.25 17.83 -11.65
CA HIS A 339 -0.47 16.70 -12.16
C HIS A 339 0.64 17.12 -13.14
N ILE A 340 0.48 18.23 -13.86
CA ILE A 340 1.58 18.87 -14.62
C ILE A 340 2.71 19.27 -13.64
N THR A 341 2.39 19.83 -12.48
CA THR A 341 3.42 20.18 -11.48
C THR A 341 4.17 18.97 -10.97
N LYS A 342 3.52 17.81 -10.83
CA LYS A 342 4.17 16.56 -10.44
C LYS A 342 5.17 16.09 -11.50
N LEU A 343 4.80 16.13 -12.78
CA LEU A 343 5.72 15.85 -13.89
C LEU A 343 6.95 16.78 -13.87
N GLN A 344 6.71 18.08 -13.65
CA GLN A 344 7.78 19.08 -13.62
C GLN A 344 8.72 18.92 -12.43
N ARG A 345 8.25 18.32 -11.33
CA ARG A 345 9.07 17.98 -10.14
C ARG A 345 9.95 16.73 -10.36
N GLY A 346 9.80 16.03 -11.48
CA GLY A 346 10.72 14.98 -11.91
C GLY A 346 10.54 13.62 -11.25
N TYR A 347 9.36 13.29 -10.75
CA TYR A 347 9.08 11.94 -10.24
C TYR A 347 9.01 10.92 -11.38
N ASP A 348 9.71 9.80 -11.23
CA ASP A 348 9.65 8.67 -12.16
C ASP A 348 8.28 7.99 -12.16
N LYS A 349 7.61 8.02 -11.01
CA LYS A 349 6.29 7.43 -10.82
C LYS A 349 5.45 8.27 -9.87
N VAL A 350 4.16 8.37 -10.15
CA VAL A 350 3.17 9.03 -9.28
C VAL A 350 1.98 8.10 -9.10
N ILE A 351 1.58 7.87 -7.85
CA ILE A 351 0.44 7.02 -7.50
C ILE A 351 -0.52 7.84 -6.65
N ASN A 352 -1.79 7.93 -7.09
CA ASN A 352 -2.87 8.55 -6.32
C ASN A 352 -3.73 7.46 -5.68
N VAL A 353 -3.92 7.51 -4.36
CA VAL A 353 -4.81 6.60 -3.63
C VAL A 353 -6.14 7.30 -3.42
N GLN A 354 -7.21 6.84 -4.07
CA GLN A 354 -8.51 7.51 -4.07
C GLN A 354 -9.67 6.52 -3.94
N GLY A 355 -10.84 7.02 -3.52
CA GLY A 355 -12.09 6.26 -3.55
C GLY A 355 -12.55 6.00 -4.99
N THR A 356 -13.31 4.92 -5.18
CA THR A 356 -13.90 4.57 -6.51
C THR A 356 -14.91 5.58 -7.02
N ASP A 357 -15.39 6.51 -6.20
CA ASP A 357 -16.19 7.66 -6.60
C ASP A 357 -15.42 8.64 -7.52
N HIS A 358 -14.08 8.63 -7.46
CA HIS A 358 -13.20 9.37 -8.36
C HIS A 358 -12.86 8.63 -9.68
N TYR A 359 -13.42 7.43 -9.92
CA TYR A 359 -13.13 6.63 -11.11
C TYR A 359 -13.26 7.41 -12.43
N GLY A 360 -14.33 8.21 -12.58
CA GLY A 360 -14.54 9.02 -13.77
C GLY A 360 -13.54 10.16 -13.97
N THR A 361 -12.80 10.57 -12.92
CA THR A 361 -11.82 11.65 -13.01
C THR A 361 -10.51 11.18 -13.64
N VAL A 362 -10.16 9.91 -13.48
CA VAL A 362 -8.91 9.32 -13.97
C VAL A 362 -8.71 9.54 -15.47
N ALA A 363 -9.71 9.17 -16.27
CA ALA A 363 -9.66 9.31 -17.73
C ALA A 363 -9.52 10.78 -18.16
N ARG A 364 -10.24 11.69 -17.48
CA ARG A 364 -10.23 13.13 -17.76
C ARG A 364 -8.87 13.77 -17.45
N VAL A 365 -8.28 13.46 -16.31
CA VAL A 365 -6.95 13.96 -15.91
C VAL A 365 -5.90 13.47 -16.92
N ARG A 366 -5.90 12.19 -17.26
CA ARG A 366 -4.99 11.62 -18.25
C ARG A 366 -5.14 12.26 -19.63
N ALA A 367 -6.38 12.48 -20.09
CA ALA A 367 -6.65 13.17 -21.36
C ALA A 367 -6.13 14.62 -21.33
N GLY A 368 -6.38 15.36 -20.26
CA GLY A 368 -5.86 16.72 -20.09
C GLY A 368 -4.34 16.79 -20.08
N LEU A 369 -3.66 15.84 -19.42
CA LEU A 369 -2.20 15.74 -19.41
C LEU A 369 -1.64 15.43 -20.79
N GLN A 370 -2.23 14.48 -21.53
CA GLN A 370 -1.82 14.15 -22.90
C GLN A 370 -1.98 15.35 -23.84
N ALA A 371 -3.09 16.10 -23.72
CA ALA A 371 -3.31 17.30 -24.50
C ALA A 371 -2.25 18.40 -24.17
N ALA A 372 -1.96 18.64 -22.89
CA ALA A 372 -1.04 19.68 -22.47
C ALA A 372 0.44 19.35 -22.76
N ALA A 373 0.81 18.08 -22.71
CA ALA A 373 2.20 17.61 -22.71
C ALA A 373 3.00 18.12 -23.91
N LYS A 374 2.43 18.03 -25.12
CA LYS A 374 3.10 18.44 -26.36
C LYS A 374 3.50 19.90 -26.34
N SER A 375 2.59 20.77 -25.90
CA SER A 375 2.83 22.23 -25.86
C SER A 375 3.83 22.63 -24.77
N LEU A 376 3.92 21.82 -23.69
CA LEU A 376 4.84 22.05 -22.57
C LEU A 376 6.20 21.38 -22.75
N GLY A 377 6.41 20.62 -23.83
CA GLY A 377 7.65 19.84 -24.03
C GLY A 377 7.82 18.73 -22.99
N LEU A 378 6.72 18.23 -22.41
CA LEU A 378 6.73 17.17 -21.41
C LEU A 378 6.47 15.81 -22.06
N THR A 379 7.09 14.77 -21.51
CA THR A 379 6.75 13.38 -21.85
C THR A 379 5.88 12.83 -20.74
N VAL A 380 4.65 12.41 -21.09
CA VAL A 380 3.73 11.76 -20.16
C VAL A 380 3.94 10.25 -20.27
N PRO A 381 4.40 9.57 -19.20
CA PRO A 381 4.53 8.12 -19.21
C PRO A 381 3.19 7.44 -19.45
N HIS A 382 3.23 6.23 -20.03
CA HIS A 382 2.02 5.43 -20.22
C HIS A 382 1.33 5.16 -18.87
N GLY A 383 0.02 5.41 -18.81
CA GLY A 383 -0.77 5.20 -17.59
C GLY A 383 -0.57 6.26 -16.49
N TYR A 384 0.20 7.31 -16.75
CA TYR A 384 0.45 8.37 -15.77
C TYR A 384 -0.75 9.31 -15.61
N PRO A 385 -1.08 9.70 -14.36
CA PRO A 385 -0.63 9.10 -13.10
C PRO A 385 -1.26 7.73 -12.85
N ASP A 386 -0.59 6.89 -12.04
CA ASP A 386 -1.17 5.64 -11.56
C ASP A 386 -2.22 5.92 -10.46
N TYR A 387 -3.19 5.03 -10.34
CA TYR A 387 -4.23 5.13 -9.32
C TYR A 387 -4.39 3.81 -8.57
N LEU A 388 -4.44 3.89 -7.24
CA LEU A 388 -4.93 2.83 -6.38
C LEU A 388 -6.34 3.19 -5.93
N LEU A 389 -7.33 2.63 -6.60
CA LEU A 389 -8.74 2.91 -6.28
C LEU A 389 -9.27 1.92 -5.25
N HIS A 390 -9.95 2.43 -4.22
CA HIS A 390 -10.54 1.60 -3.18
C HIS A 390 -12.05 1.83 -3.03
N LYS A 391 -12.77 0.75 -2.70
CA LYS A 391 -14.20 0.82 -2.38
C LYS A 391 -14.42 1.33 -0.96
N MET A 392 -15.63 1.80 -0.73
CA MET A 392 -16.10 2.23 0.60
C MET A 392 -16.07 1.07 1.60
N VAL A 393 -15.91 1.41 2.86
CA VAL A 393 -15.94 0.48 4.01
C VAL A 393 -17.26 0.70 4.76
N ARG A 394 -17.90 -0.39 5.17
CA ARG A 394 -19.00 -0.37 6.13
C ARG A 394 -18.47 -0.76 7.50
N VAL A 395 -19.10 -0.30 8.57
CA VAL A 395 -18.72 -0.62 9.95
C VAL A 395 -19.87 -1.31 10.65
N THR A 396 -19.57 -2.39 11.37
CA THR A 396 -20.50 -3.05 12.29
C THR A 396 -19.98 -2.96 13.73
N LYS A 397 -20.89 -2.76 14.69
CA LYS A 397 -20.61 -2.75 16.13
C LYS A 397 -21.83 -3.32 16.87
N GLY A 398 -21.62 -4.31 17.73
CA GLY A 398 -22.72 -5.04 18.38
C GLY A 398 -23.59 -5.80 17.37
N ALA A 399 -22.99 -6.33 16.28
CA ALA A 399 -23.67 -6.98 15.15
C ALA A 399 -24.61 -6.08 14.33
N GLU A 400 -24.67 -4.79 14.59
CA GLU A 400 -25.47 -3.83 13.84
C GLU A 400 -24.58 -2.93 12.96
N GLU A 401 -25.07 -2.56 11.76
CA GLU A 401 -24.38 -1.62 10.91
C GLU A 401 -24.50 -0.20 11.48
N VAL A 402 -23.36 0.47 11.70
CA VAL A 402 -23.31 1.86 12.13
C VAL A 402 -23.77 2.75 10.99
N LYS A 403 -24.96 3.34 11.12
CA LYS A 403 -25.55 4.20 10.09
C LYS A 403 -24.74 5.47 9.90
N MET A 404 -24.37 5.74 8.64
CA MET A 404 -23.61 6.93 8.25
C MET A 404 -24.46 7.87 7.41
N SER A 405 -24.45 9.15 7.75
CA SER A 405 -25.10 10.21 6.98
C SER A 405 -24.26 11.50 6.98
N LYS A 406 -23.65 11.82 5.85
CA LYS A 406 -22.90 13.08 5.68
C LYS A 406 -23.79 14.32 5.93
N ARG A 407 -25.06 14.27 5.53
CA ARG A 407 -26.01 15.40 5.72
C ARG A 407 -26.42 15.61 7.16
N ALA A 408 -26.51 14.53 7.95
CA ALA A 408 -26.83 14.59 9.37
C ALA A 408 -25.60 14.83 10.25
N GLY A 409 -24.38 14.83 9.68
CA GLY A 409 -23.13 14.92 10.43
C GLY A 409 -22.81 13.67 11.24
N THR A 410 -23.49 12.54 10.96
CA THR A 410 -23.26 11.25 11.62
C THR A 410 -22.51 10.34 10.67
N TYR A 411 -21.21 10.24 10.84
CA TYR A 411 -20.36 9.25 10.13
C TYR A 411 -19.23 8.82 11.06
N VAL A 412 -18.77 7.59 10.86
CA VAL A 412 -17.64 7.06 11.62
C VAL A 412 -16.37 7.80 11.21
N THR A 413 -15.74 8.45 12.18
CA THR A 413 -14.48 9.15 11.99
C THR A 413 -13.28 8.22 12.17
N LEU A 414 -12.09 8.68 11.73
CA LEU A 414 -10.84 8.00 12.04
C LEU A 414 -10.62 7.94 13.57
N ARG A 415 -10.95 9.02 14.28
CA ARG A 415 -10.87 9.11 15.74
C ARG A 415 -11.72 8.02 16.41
N ASP A 416 -12.97 7.85 15.98
CA ASP A 416 -13.85 6.80 16.51
C ASP A 416 -13.22 5.41 16.37
N LEU A 417 -12.62 5.09 15.21
CA LEU A 417 -11.96 3.79 15.03
C LEU A 417 -10.76 3.62 15.96
N LEU A 418 -9.92 4.67 16.09
CA LEU A 418 -8.77 4.63 16.99
C LEU A 418 -9.19 4.44 18.44
N ASP A 419 -10.26 5.08 18.87
CA ASP A 419 -10.80 4.98 20.24
C ASP A 419 -11.45 3.61 20.49
N TRP A 420 -12.13 3.03 19.49
CA TRP A 420 -12.80 1.74 19.65
C TRP A 420 -11.84 0.54 19.61
N VAL A 421 -10.89 0.52 18.70
CA VAL A 421 -10.09 -0.69 18.42
C VAL A 421 -8.58 -0.46 18.51
N GLY A 422 -8.15 0.77 18.67
CA GLY A 422 -6.73 1.15 18.68
C GLY A 422 -6.09 1.19 17.29
N ARG A 423 -4.84 1.69 17.26
CA ARG A 423 -4.07 1.92 16.04
C ARG A 423 -3.82 0.64 15.24
N ASP A 424 -3.32 -0.39 15.89
CA ASP A 424 -2.84 -1.61 15.22
C ASP A 424 -3.98 -2.35 14.52
N ALA A 425 -5.12 -2.52 15.21
CA ALA A 425 -6.30 -3.14 14.63
C ALA A 425 -6.87 -2.28 13.50
N THR A 426 -6.96 -0.95 13.68
CA THR A 426 -7.40 -0.03 12.62
C THR A 426 -6.55 -0.21 11.36
N ARG A 427 -5.22 -0.13 11.47
CA ARG A 427 -4.31 -0.27 10.34
C ARG A 427 -4.43 -1.63 9.67
N PHE A 428 -4.32 -2.70 10.43
CA PHE A 428 -4.33 -4.06 9.90
C PHE A 428 -5.62 -4.38 9.14
N PHE A 429 -6.77 -4.07 9.74
CA PHE A 429 -8.07 -4.36 9.12
C PHE A 429 -8.27 -3.56 7.83
N LEU A 430 -7.94 -2.27 7.81
CA LEU A 430 -8.13 -1.40 6.63
C LEU A 430 -7.27 -1.82 5.44
N VAL A 431 -6.12 -2.49 5.65
CA VAL A 431 -5.24 -2.97 4.58
C VAL A 431 -5.41 -4.45 4.25
N SER A 432 -6.08 -5.25 5.08
CA SER A 432 -6.12 -6.72 4.97
C SER A 432 -6.95 -7.24 3.78
N ARG A 433 -7.70 -6.39 3.11
CA ARG A 433 -8.54 -6.73 1.95
C ARG A 433 -8.09 -5.99 0.71
N LYS A 434 -8.33 -6.60 -0.46
CA LYS A 434 -8.07 -5.91 -1.75
C LYS A 434 -8.72 -4.54 -1.73
N PRO A 435 -8.05 -3.50 -2.26
CA PRO A 435 -8.61 -2.15 -2.30
C PRO A 435 -9.98 -2.09 -3.00
N ASP A 436 -10.14 -2.78 -4.12
CA ASP A 436 -11.35 -2.84 -4.95
C ASP A 436 -12.44 -3.78 -4.42
N ALA A 437 -12.18 -4.49 -3.31
CA ALA A 437 -13.17 -5.34 -2.67
C ALA A 437 -14.05 -4.54 -1.68
N GLU A 438 -15.34 -4.88 -1.62
CA GLU A 438 -16.19 -4.43 -0.53
C GLU A 438 -15.69 -5.02 0.80
N PHE A 439 -15.76 -4.20 1.84
CA PHE A 439 -15.22 -4.57 3.13
C PHE A 439 -16.14 -4.07 4.26
N VAL A 440 -16.39 -4.95 5.22
CA VAL A 440 -17.06 -4.62 6.48
C VAL A 440 -16.01 -4.63 7.58
N PHE A 441 -15.83 -3.50 8.25
CA PHE A 441 -15.00 -3.36 9.43
C PHE A 441 -15.83 -3.78 10.65
N ASP A 442 -15.54 -4.94 11.18
CA ASP A 442 -16.20 -5.49 12.38
C ASP A 442 -15.42 -5.06 13.62
N VAL A 443 -16.02 -4.14 14.40
CA VAL A 443 -15.42 -3.60 15.62
C VAL A 443 -15.27 -4.68 16.69
N ASP A 444 -16.26 -5.55 16.84
CA ASP A 444 -16.25 -6.58 17.88
C ASP A 444 -15.17 -7.63 17.58
N LEU A 445 -15.02 -8.02 16.32
CA LEU A 445 -13.92 -8.88 15.89
C LEU A 445 -12.56 -8.20 16.11
N ALA A 446 -12.44 -6.91 15.80
CA ALA A 446 -11.16 -6.17 15.87
C ALA A 446 -10.64 -6.02 17.32
N VAL A 447 -11.50 -6.03 18.33
CA VAL A 447 -11.10 -6.00 19.75
C VAL A 447 -10.99 -7.39 20.38
N SER A 448 -11.45 -8.46 19.70
CA SER A 448 -11.45 -9.80 20.26
C SER A 448 -10.04 -10.35 20.42
N LYS A 449 -9.82 -11.10 21.51
CA LYS A 449 -8.56 -11.83 21.77
C LYS A 449 -8.72 -13.30 21.34
N SER A 450 -9.01 -13.50 20.07
CA SER A 450 -9.25 -14.82 19.48
C SER A 450 -8.45 -15.04 18.21
N GLU A 451 -8.28 -16.29 17.80
CA GLU A 451 -7.61 -16.66 16.53
C GLU A 451 -8.36 -16.16 15.29
N GLU A 452 -9.63 -15.80 15.41
CA GLU A 452 -10.43 -15.22 14.34
C GLU A 452 -10.02 -13.78 14.05
N ASN A 453 -9.52 -13.05 15.06
CA ASN A 453 -8.99 -11.71 14.89
C ASN A 453 -7.60 -11.76 14.22
N PRO A 454 -7.47 -11.34 12.96
CA PRO A 454 -6.24 -11.55 12.20
C PRO A 454 -5.04 -10.75 12.75
N VAL A 455 -5.24 -9.56 13.32
CA VAL A 455 -4.13 -8.81 13.91
C VAL A 455 -3.67 -9.46 15.21
N TYR A 456 -4.62 -9.87 16.06
CA TYR A 456 -4.31 -10.60 17.29
C TYR A 456 -3.54 -11.88 16.99
N TYR A 457 -3.99 -12.66 16.00
CA TYR A 457 -3.36 -13.93 15.61
C TYR A 457 -1.89 -13.77 15.20
N VAL A 458 -1.58 -12.73 14.41
CA VAL A 458 -0.21 -12.44 13.97
C VAL A 458 0.65 -11.91 15.13
N GLN A 459 0.13 -10.97 15.91
CA GLN A 459 0.83 -10.43 17.07
C GLN A 459 1.08 -11.49 18.14
N TYR A 460 0.12 -12.39 18.34
CA TYR A 460 0.26 -13.51 19.27
C TYR A 460 1.35 -14.52 18.84
N ALA A 461 1.51 -14.76 17.53
CA ALA A 461 2.64 -15.55 17.03
C ALA A 461 3.98 -14.94 17.45
N HIS A 462 4.15 -13.62 17.24
CA HIS A 462 5.36 -12.90 17.64
C HIS A 462 5.59 -12.96 19.16
N ALA A 463 4.58 -12.64 19.97
CA ALA A 463 4.66 -12.66 21.43
C ALA A 463 4.97 -14.05 21.98
N ARG A 464 4.38 -15.11 21.40
CA ARG A 464 4.65 -16.51 21.77
C ARG A 464 6.11 -16.88 21.51
N ILE A 465 6.70 -16.47 20.38
CA ILE A 465 8.14 -16.68 20.13
C ILE A 465 8.96 -15.96 21.19
N CYS A 466 8.66 -14.70 21.48
CA CYS A 466 9.36 -13.95 22.54
C CYS A 466 9.29 -14.66 23.90
N SER A 467 8.14 -15.26 24.24
CA SER A 467 7.98 -16.02 25.49
C SER A 467 8.85 -17.28 25.53
N VAL A 468 8.98 -18.01 24.39
CA VAL A 468 9.87 -19.19 24.31
C VAL A 468 11.34 -18.79 24.49
N LEU A 469 11.74 -17.67 23.84
CA LEU A 469 13.12 -17.16 23.97
C LEU A 469 13.42 -16.72 25.42
N ALA A 470 12.49 -16.07 26.10
CA ALA A 470 12.64 -15.72 27.52
C ALA A 470 12.75 -16.98 28.41
N GLN A 471 11.93 -18.00 28.16
CA GLN A 471 12.04 -19.29 28.89
C GLN A 471 13.38 -20.00 28.63
N ALA A 472 13.93 -19.89 27.42
CA ALA A 472 15.26 -20.43 27.13
C ALA A 472 16.33 -19.74 28.00
N GLU A 473 16.30 -18.40 28.05
CA GLU A 473 17.23 -17.61 28.86
C GLU A 473 17.09 -17.93 30.36
N GLU A 474 15.88 -18.04 30.90
CA GLU A 474 15.62 -18.42 32.29
C GLU A 474 16.19 -19.81 32.66
N ARG A 475 16.26 -20.72 31.65
CA ARG A 475 16.88 -22.05 31.81
C ARG A 475 18.39 -22.06 31.59
N GLY A 476 18.99 -20.91 31.33
CA GLY A 476 20.42 -20.78 31.05
C GLY A 476 20.83 -21.16 29.63
N PHE A 477 19.87 -21.29 28.69
CA PHE A 477 20.15 -21.52 27.29
C PHE A 477 20.35 -20.18 26.58
N SER A 478 21.52 -19.97 26.02
CA SER A 478 21.78 -18.77 25.20
C SER A 478 21.10 -18.89 23.85
N ALA A 479 20.39 -17.85 23.43
CA ALA A 479 19.91 -17.78 22.05
C ALA A 479 21.12 -17.76 21.11
N PRO A 480 21.16 -18.61 20.05
CA PRO A 480 22.30 -18.67 19.17
C PRO A 480 22.52 -17.34 18.46
N ALA A 481 23.76 -16.86 18.48
CA ALA A 481 24.16 -15.62 17.81
C ALA A 481 24.88 -15.93 16.49
N GLY A 482 24.36 -15.41 15.37
CA GLY A 482 25.06 -15.35 14.10
C GLY A 482 25.08 -16.63 13.25
N GLU A 483 26.05 -16.69 12.32
CA GLU A 483 26.11 -17.67 11.23
C GLU A 483 26.61 -19.07 11.64
N GLY A 484 27.11 -19.23 12.86
CA GLY A 484 27.81 -20.45 13.31
C GLY A 484 26.91 -21.61 13.77
N VAL A 485 25.57 -21.44 13.74
CA VAL A 485 24.64 -22.47 14.19
C VAL A 485 24.54 -23.60 13.18
N ASP A 486 24.72 -24.86 13.65
CA ASP A 486 24.40 -26.01 12.82
C ASP A 486 22.87 -26.16 12.70
N LEU A 487 22.35 -25.98 11.50
CA LEU A 487 20.92 -26.10 11.19
C LEU A 487 20.55 -27.49 10.64
N ALA A 488 21.51 -28.43 10.52
CA ALA A 488 21.26 -29.78 10.04
C ALA A 488 20.16 -30.54 10.81
N PRO A 489 19.92 -30.30 12.11
CA PRO A 489 18.82 -30.91 12.83
C PRO A 489 17.41 -30.50 12.38
N LEU A 490 17.24 -29.40 11.63
CA LEU A 490 15.94 -28.93 11.12
C LEU A 490 15.46 -29.79 9.94
N GLN A 491 14.87 -30.93 10.22
CA GLN A 491 14.48 -31.92 9.22
C GLN A 491 12.98 -32.25 9.20
N SER A 492 12.22 -31.89 10.23
CA SER A 492 10.80 -32.23 10.26
C SER A 492 10.02 -31.49 9.15
N ALA A 493 8.92 -32.09 8.71
CA ALA A 493 8.08 -31.47 7.68
C ALA A 493 7.59 -30.08 8.09
N ARG A 494 7.34 -29.85 9.39
CA ARG A 494 6.91 -28.55 9.93
C ARG A 494 8.04 -27.52 9.90
N GLU A 495 9.26 -27.91 10.23
CA GLU A 495 10.45 -27.05 10.13
C GLU A 495 10.70 -26.66 8.67
N GLN A 496 10.58 -27.61 7.75
CA GLN A 496 10.75 -27.35 6.32
C GLN A 496 9.65 -26.40 5.79
N SER A 497 8.39 -26.60 6.17
CA SER A 497 7.27 -25.71 5.79
C SER A 497 7.53 -24.28 6.27
N LEU A 498 7.95 -24.10 7.52
CA LEU A 498 8.24 -22.79 8.10
C LEU A 498 9.43 -22.11 7.37
N MET A 499 10.54 -22.83 7.12
CA MET A 499 11.66 -22.30 6.35
C MET A 499 11.27 -21.90 4.92
N ASN A 500 10.43 -22.71 4.26
CA ASN A 500 9.91 -22.37 2.93
C ASN A 500 9.06 -21.10 2.96
N ARG A 501 8.23 -20.92 3.99
CA ARG A 501 7.44 -19.70 4.17
C ARG A 501 8.33 -18.47 4.41
N LEU A 502 9.34 -18.59 5.25
CA LEU A 502 10.30 -17.50 5.46
C LEU A 502 11.02 -17.11 4.15
N ALA A 503 11.40 -18.10 3.34
CA ALA A 503 12.07 -17.86 2.06
C ALA A 503 11.19 -17.17 1.00
N ASP A 504 9.87 -17.16 1.17
CA ASP A 504 8.94 -16.45 0.28
C ASP A 504 8.83 -14.95 0.62
N TYR A 505 9.24 -14.52 1.82
CA TYR A 505 9.06 -13.15 2.29
C TYR A 505 9.61 -12.08 1.34
N PRO A 506 10.87 -12.14 0.88
CA PRO A 506 11.40 -11.11 -0.02
C PRO A 506 10.59 -10.97 -1.32
N SER A 507 10.16 -12.09 -1.90
CA SER A 507 9.32 -12.08 -3.10
C SER A 507 7.93 -11.53 -2.81
N ALA A 508 7.32 -11.88 -1.68
CA ALA A 508 6.00 -11.38 -1.28
C ALA A 508 5.99 -9.84 -1.13
N ILE A 509 7.05 -9.26 -0.55
CA ILE A 509 7.17 -7.81 -0.42
C ILE A 509 7.39 -7.13 -1.78
N ALA A 510 8.27 -7.70 -2.62
CA ALA A 510 8.52 -7.18 -3.96
C ALA A 510 7.26 -7.21 -4.84
N ASP A 511 6.51 -8.32 -4.78
CA ASP A 511 5.25 -8.47 -5.54
C ASP A 511 4.17 -7.50 -5.02
N ALA A 512 4.02 -7.36 -3.69
CA ALA A 512 3.08 -6.42 -3.09
C ALA A 512 3.39 -4.96 -3.48
N ALA A 513 4.66 -4.58 -3.55
CA ALA A 513 5.09 -3.26 -4.01
C ALA A 513 4.80 -3.05 -5.50
N ARG A 514 5.16 -4.03 -6.36
CA ARG A 514 4.97 -3.98 -7.81
C ARG A 514 3.49 -3.87 -8.19
N GLU A 515 2.63 -4.63 -7.51
CA GLU A 515 1.20 -4.71 -7.78
C GLU A 515 0.37 -3.67 -7.03
N ALA A 516 1.02 -2.80 -6.24
CA ALA A 516 0.35 -1.86 -5.34
C ALA A 516 -0.72 -2.57 -4.47
N ALA A 517 -0.35 -3.72 -3.89
CA ALA A 517 -1.25 -4.66 -3.21
C ALA A 517 -0.90 -4.86 -1.72
N PRO A 518 -1.08 -3.84 -0.85
CA PRO A 518 -0.75 -3.92 0.58
C PRO A 518 -1.34 -5.13 1.31
N HIS A 519 -2.53 -5.59 0.89
CA HIS A 519 -3.22 -6.74 1.48
C HIS A 519 -2.43 -8.06 1.35
N GLN A 520 -1.53 -8.19 0.39
CA GLN A 520 -0.70 -9.40 0.23
C GLN A 520 0.24 -9.58 1.42
N VAL A 521 0.73 -8.48 2.02
CA VAL A 521 1.56 -8.55 3.25
C VAL A 521 0.76 -9.09 4.43
N ALA A 522 -0.46 -8.58 4.63
CA ALA A 522 -1.33 -9.06 5.70
C ALA A 522 -1.67 -10.56 5.53
N SER A 523 -1.92 -11.00 4.28
CA SER A 523 -2.16 -12.41 3.96
C SER A 523 -0.93 -13.26 4.24
N TYR A 524 0.26 -12.82 3.81
CA TYR A 524 1.52 -13.49 4.07
C TYR A 524 1.78 -13.68 5.58
N LEU A 525 1.59 -12.62 6.37
CA LEU A 525 1.80 -12.68 7.82
C LEU A 525 0.83 -13.66 8.51
N LYS A 526 -0.41 -13.74 8.06
CA LYS A 526 -1.38 -14.73 8.56
C LYS A 526 -0.92 -16.15 8.25
N GLU A 527 -0.45 -16.40 7.03
CA GLU A 527 0.05 -17.71 6.62
C GLU A 527 1.33 -18.09 7.37
N LEU A 528 2.27 -17.15 7.56
CA LEU A 528 3.47 -17.36 8.37
C LEU A 528 3.11 -17.71 9.82
N SER A 529 2.15 -17.00 10.39
CA SER A 529 1.66 -17.26 11.76
C SER A 529 1.02 -18.65 11.86
N ALA A 530 0.25 -19.08 10.85
CA ALA A 530 -0.35 -20.39 10.82
C ALA A 530 0.70 -21.52 10.74
N ASP A 531 1.72 -21.36 9.87
CA ASP A 531 2.84 -22.30 9.77
C ASP A 531 3.62 -22.36 11.09
N PHE A 532 3.86 -21.22 11.74
CA PHE A 532 4.52 -21.16 13.05
C PHE A 532 3.69 -21.86 14.15
N HIS A 533 2.39 -21.58 14.24
CA HIS A 533 1.54 -22.23 15.26
C HIS A 533 1.46 -23.75 15.04
N ALA A 534 1.38 -24.20 13.78
CA ALA A 534 1.42 -25.62 13.46
C ALA A 534 2.76 -26.27 13.84
N TYR A 535 3.87 -25.59 13.61
CA TYR A 535 5.20 -26.02 14.05
C TYR A 535 5.29 -26.09 15.57
N TYR A 536 4.91 -25.02 16.28
CA TYR A 536 4.98 -24.92 17.74
C TYR A 536 4.14 -26.00 18.45
N ASN A 537 3.00 -26.37 17.90
CA ASN A 537 2.14 -27.40 18.46
C ASN A 537 2.67 -28.83 18.22
N ALA A 538 3.46 -29.03 17.17
CA ALA A 538 3.99 -30.35 16.80
C ALA A 538 5.38 -30.61 17.40
N GLU A 539 6.22 -29.58 17.54
CA GLU A 539 7.62 -29.70 17.88
C GLU A 539 7.96 -29.02 19.21
N ARG A 540 8.65 -29.73 20.09
CA ARG A 540 9.15 -29.15 21.32
C ARG A 540 10.47 -28.41 21.05
N VAL A 541 10.49 -27.10 21.28
CA VAL A 541 11.69 -26.27 20.99
C VAL A 541 12.79 -26.48 22.02
N LEU A 542 12.46 -26.35 23.31
CA LEU A 542 13.42 -26.47 24.41
C LEU A 542 13.62 -27.95 24.77
N VAL A 543 14.40 -28.67 23.97
CA VAL A 543 14.83 -30.06 24.16
C VAL A 543 16.19 -30.12 24.82
N ASP A 544 16.56 -31.31 25.34
CA ASP A 544 17.84 -31.52 26.02
C ASP A 544 19.03 -31.54 25.04
N ASP A 545 18.81 -32.06 23.84
CA ASP A 545 19.81 -32.08 22.76
C ASP A 545 20.14 -30.64 22.33
N GLU A 546 21.40 -30.24 22.58
CA GLU A 546 21.89 -28.89 22.35
C GLU A 546 21.80 -28.48 20.89
N GLY A 547 22.24 -29.36 19.97
CA GLY A 547 22.24 -29.07 18.54
C GLY A 547 20.81 -28.82 17.99
N THR A 548 19.87 -29.69 18.35
CA THR A 548 18.46 -29.52 17.94
C THR A 548 17.82 -28.29 18.58
N ARG A 549 18.08 -28.05 19.87
CA ARG A 549 17.59 -26.87 20.58
C ARG A 549 18.07 -25.58 19.93
N ASP A 550 19.36 -25.48 19.66
CA ASP A 550 19.96 -24.27 19.11
C ASP A 550 19.49 -24.01 17.67
N ALA A 551 19.38 -25.07 16.85
CA ALA A 551 18.80 -24.97 15.51
C ALA A 551 17.34 -24.48 15.55
N ARG A 552 16.52 -25.00 16.48
CA ARG A 552 15.13 -24.58 16.66
C ARG A 552 14.99 -23.16 17.20
N LEU A 553 15.87 -22.75 18.11
CA LEU A 553 15.93 -21.36 18.58
C LEU A 553 16.31 -20.40 17.44
N ALA A 554 17.25 -20.76 16.57
CA ALA A 554 17.61 -19.99 15.39
C ALA A 554 16.42 -19.82 14.43
N LEU A 555 15.66 -20.89 14.18
CA LEU A 555 14.45 -20.84 13.36
C LEU A 555 13.40 -19.90 13.97
N LEU A 556 13.23 -19.92 15.30
CA LEU A 556 12.32 -18.99 15.99
C LEU A 556 12.79 -17.53 15.89
N LEU A 557 14.08 -17.27 16.03
CA LEU A 557 14.64 -15.92 15.87
C LEU A 557 14.39 -15.37 14.46
N ALA A 558 14.64 -16.18 13.42
CA ALA A 558 14.35 -15.83 12.03
C ALA A 558 12.85 -15.56 11.83
N THR A 559 11.99 -16.42 12.37
CA THR A 559 10.52 -16.25 12.27
C THR A 559 10.04 -14.97 12.95
N ARG A 560 10.53 -14.70 14.17
CA ARG A 560 10.24 -13.46 14.91
C ARG A 560 10.64 -12.23 14.12
N GLN A 561 11.84 -12.27 13.50
CA GLN A 561 12.35 -11.15 12.72
C GLN A 561 11.46 -10.87 11.51
N VAL A 562 11.06 -11.90 10.76
CA VAL A 562 10.19 -11.74 9.59
C VAL A 562 8.80 -11.24 9.97
N LEU A 563 8.22 -11.75 11.08
CA LEU A 563 6.95 -11.22 11.61
C LEU A 563 7.08 -9.74 11.97
N SER A 564 8.16 -9.36 12.65
CA SER A 564 8.41 -7.96 13.03
C SER A 564 8.58 -7.06 11.81
N ASN A 565 9.35 -7.49 10.79
CA ASN A 565 9.55 -6.74 9.56
C ASN A 565 8.23 -6.52 8.82
N GLY A 566 7.45 -7.57 8.65
CA GLY A 566 6.16 -7.49 7.95
C GLY A 566 5.12 -6.65 8.70
N LEU A 567 5.02 -6.78 10.02
CA LEU A 567 4.18 -5.91 10.86
C LEU A 567 4.63 -4.44 10.76
N GLY A 568 5.94 -4.19 10.79
CA GLY A 568 6.51 -2.85 10.60
C GLY A 568 6.12 -2.21 9.26
N LEU A 569 6.14 -2.96 8.16
CA LEU A 569 5.68 -2.47 6.86
C LEU A 569 4.20 -2.06 6.88
N LEU A 570 3.36 -2.79 7.62
CA LEU A 570 1.94 -2.42 7.82
C LEU A 570 1.77 -1.25 8.81
N GLY A 571 2.84 -0.81 9.50
CA GLY A 571 2.79 0.17 10.58
C GLY A 571 2.06 -0.33 11.82
N VAL A 572 2.11 -1.65 12.04
CA VAL A 572 1.52 -2.38 13.18
C VAL A 572 2.63 -2.82 14.11
N SER A 573 2.40 -2.73 15.42
CA SER A 573 3.39 -3.12 16.42
C SER A 573 3.63 -4.63 16.47
N ALA A 574 4.84 -5.04 16.87
CA ALA A 574 5.21 -6.41 17.16
C ALA A 574 5.43 -6.57 18.68
N PRO A 575 4.37 -6.82 19.48
CA PRO A 575 4.47 -6.86 20.93
C PRO A 575 5.26 -8.07 21.40
N GLN A 576 6.05 -7.88 22.45
CA GLN A 576 6.79 -8.99 23.07
C GLN A 576 5.93 -9.81 24.04
N ARG A 577 4.83 -9.23 24.53
CA ARG A 577 3.87 -9.86 25.46
C ARG A 577 2.44 -9.45 25.07
N MET A 578 1.50 -10.37 25.23
CA MET A 578 0.06 -10.13 25.00
C MET A 578 -0.76 -10.73 26.13
#